data_4378267697a794a402a4ff829242cc0a
#
_entry.id   4378267697a794a402a4ff829242cc0a
#
_cell.length_a   1.000
_cell.length_b   1.000
_cell.length_c   1.000
_cell.angle_alpha   90.00
_cell.angle_beta   90.00
_cell.angle_gamma   90.00
#
_symmetry.space_group_name_H-M   'P 1'
#
loop_
_entity.id
_entity.type
_entity.pdbx_description
1 polymer ?
#
loop_
_entity_poly.entity_id
_entity_poly.type
_entity_poly.pdbx_seq_one_letter_code
_entity_poly.pdbx_strand_id
1 'polypeptide(L)'
;QRQMCIRDSFDTVVNRRNTDSLKWNVAENELPMWVADMDFKTAPEITEAIKAKADLGVYGYTEISKDWYDAYTGWWERRHNFRMEDDWLMFVTGVIPAISSSVRKLTTPAENVVIMTPVYNIFFNSILNNGRNVLQSQLAYENGRYVIDFEDLEVKLKNPQTTLLILCNPQNPGGNVWRKEELARIGELAYKYGVVVISDEIHCELTDLSLIHISEPTRLRCI
;
A
#
# COMPACT_ATOMS: atom_id res chain seq x y z
N GLN A 1 14.75 -11.57 -28.66
CA GLN A 1 15.16 -10.16 -28.49
C GLN A 1 14.58 -9.53 -27.21
N ARG A 2 13.27 -9.67 -26.90
CA ARG A 2 12.67 -9.09 -25.67
C ARG A 2 13.29 -9.61 -24.37
N GLN A 3 13.63 -10.90 -24.29
CA GLN A 3 14.27 -11.47 -23.09
C GLN A 3 15.73 -11.02 -22.89
N MET A 4 16.46 -10.71 -23.95
CA MET A 4 17.83 -10.16 -23.87
C MET A 4 17.82 -8.73 -23.31
N CYS A 5 16.92 -7.86 -23.78
CA CYS A 5 16.83 -6.48 -23.29
C CYS A 5 16.47 -6.38 -21.80
N ILE A 6 15.67 -7.32 -21.28
CA ILE A 6 15.31 -7.36 -19.85
C ILE A 6 16.56 -7.72 -19.00
N ARG A 7 17.37 -8.69 -19.41
CA ARG A 7 18.60 -9.07 -18.70
C ARG A 7 19.59 -7.91 -18.63
N ASP A 8 19.84 -7.24 -19.74
CA ASP A 8 20.78 -6.11 -19.80
C ASP A 8 20.40 -4.95 -18.85
N SER A 9 19.09 -4.78 -18.57
CA SER A 9 18.62 -3.76 -17.64
C SER A 9 18.93 -4.07 -16.19
N PHE A 10 18.96 -5.35 -15.80
CA PHE A 10 19.26 -5.79 -14.44
C PHE A 10 20.78 -5.99 -14.20
N ASP A 11 21.55 -6.25 -15.25
CA ASP A 11 22.99 -6.43 -15.16
C ASP A 11 23.78 -5.11 -15.16
N THR A 12 23.12 -4.00 -15.52
CA THR A 12 23.75 -2.68 -15.55
C THR A 12 23.75 -2.03 -14.18
N VAL A 13 24.94 -1.86 -13.60
CA VAL A 13 25.10 -1.11 -12.35
C VAL A 13 24.86 0.37 -12.59
N VAL A 14 23.87 0.94 -11.90
CA VAL A 14 23.58 2.37 -11.93
C VAL A 14 24.20 3.03 -10.71
N ASN A 15 25.22 3.88 -10.93
CA ASN A 15 25.78 4.67 -9.84
C ASN A 15 24.82 5.81 -9.48
N ARG A 16 24.26 5.76 -8.28
CA ARG A 16 23.34 6.76 -7.75
C ARG A 16 23.96 7.66 -6.67
N ARG A 17 25.26 7.54 -6.42
CA ARG A 17 25.97 8.46 -5.52
C ARG A 17 26.04 9.85 -6.15
N ASN A 18 25.88 10.89 -5.35
CA ASN A 18 25.89 12.30 -5.80
C ASN A 18 24.77 12.63 -6.81
N THR A 19 23.61 11.96 -6.68
CA THR A 19 22.42 12.20 -7.50
C THR A 19 21.23 12.69 -6.68
N ASP A 20 21.46 13.25 -5.50
CA ASP A 20 20.43 13.63 -4.52
C ASP A 20 19.53 12.47 -4.07
N SER A 21 19.96 11.23 -4.30
CA SER A 21 19.24 10.04 -3.84
C SER A 21 19.34 9.92 -2.33
N LEU A 22 18.20 9.98 -1.64
CA LEU A 22 18.11 9.78 -0.19
C LEU A 22 18.71 8.42 0.23
N LYS A 23 18.44 7.37 -0.53
CA LYS A 23 18.95 6.02 -0.28
C LYS A 23 20.48 5.97 -0.31
N TRP A 24 21.09 6.66 -1.29
CA TRP A 24 22.54 6.62 -1.54
C TRP A 24 23.32 7.74 -0.84
N ASN A 25 22.68 8.50 0.03
CA ASN A 25 23.34 9.48 0.92
C ASN A 25 23.91 8.76 2.16
N VAL A 26 24.89 7.90 1.93
CA VAL A 26 25.57 7.06 2.92
C VAL A 26 27.09 7.12 2.72
N ALA A 27 27.86 6.66 3.69
CA ALA A 27 29.32 6.63 3.59
C ALA A 27 29.80 5.76 2.40
N GLU A 28 31.02 6.00 1.92
CA GLU A 28 31.54 5.38 0.70
C GLU A 28 31.57 3.84 0.77
N ASN A 29 31.86 3.30 1.95
CA ASN A 29 31.93 1.86 2.22
C ASN A 29 30.60 1.23 2.68
N GLU A 30 29.51 1.98 2.66
CA GLU A 30 28.19 1.48 3.03
C GLU A 30 27.38 1.06 1.80
N LEU A 31 26.70 -0.09 1.92
CA LEU A 31 25.69 -0.55 0.98
C LEU A 31 24.29 -0.25 1.53
N PRO A 32 23.58 0.73 0.98
CA PRO A 32 22.24 1.07 1.48
C PRO A 32 21.20 0.04 1.05
N MET A 33 20.46 -0.48 2.03
CA MET A 33 19.36 -1.43 1.80
C MET A 33 18.09 -1.08 2.59
N TRP A 34 17.99 0.17 3.07
CA TRP A 34 16.94 0.60 3.99
C TRP A 34 15.71 1.24 3.30
N VAL A 35 15.86 1.69 2.06
CA VAL A 35 14.75 2.20 1.23
C VAL A 35 14.44 1.22 0.12
N ALA A 36 13.15 0.99 -0.13
CA ALA A 36 12.67 -0.01 -1.09
C ALA A 36 12.77 0.43 -2.57
N ASP A 37 13.22 1.67 -2.86
CA ASP A 37 13.43 2.08 -4.24
C ASP A 37 14.52 1.24 -4.89
N MET A 38 14.24 0.74 -6.09
CA MET A 38 15.14 -0.15 -6.83
C MET A 38 16.26 0.62 -7.51
N ASP A 39 17.43 -0.04 -7.63
CA ASP A 39 18.61 0.53 -8.30
C ASP A 39 18.72 0.10 -9.77
N PHE A 40 17.64 -0.39 -10.34
CA PHE A 40 17.53 -0.76 -11.75
C PHE A 40 16.93 0.37 -12.58
N LYS A 41 17.34 0.44 -13.85
CA LYS A 41 16.68 1.34 -14.80
C LYS A 41 15.24 0.91 -15.03
N THR A 42 14.34 1.88 -15.12
CA THR A 42 12.96 1.62 -15.55
C THR A 42 12.92 1.21 -17.03
N ALA A 43 11.80 0.65 -17.47
CA ALA A 43 11.60 0.27 -18.86
C ALA A 43 11.80 1.49 -19.79
N PRO A 44 12.47 1.31 -20.95
CA PRO A 44 12.72 2.40 -21.88
C PRO A 44 11.45 3.12 -22.32
N GLU A 45 10.34 2.41 -22.50
CA GLU A 45 9.05 2.93 -22.91
C GLU A 45 8.52 3.96 -21.89
N ILE A 46 8.73 3.73 -20.60
CA ILE A 46 8.34 4.68 -19.54
C ILE A 46 9.19 5.94 -19.64
N THR A 47 10.51 5.78 -19.83
CA THR A 47 11.42 6.90 -19.99
C THR A 47 11.06 7.77 -21.19
N GLU A 48 10.77 7.16 -22.33
CA GLU A 48 10.38 7.86 -23.55
C GLU A 48 9.04 8.59 -23.40
N ALA A 49 8.06 7.98 -22.73
CA ALA A 49 6.78 8.64 -22.43
C ALA A 49 6.96 9.88 -21.55
N ILE A 50 7.83 9.82 -20.53
CA ILE A 50 8.15 10.97 -19.68
C ILE A 50 8.84 12.08 -20.49
N LYS A 51 9.83 11.75 -21.35
CA LYS A 51 10.51 12.70 -22.22
C LYS A 51 9.54 13.39 -23.16
N ALA A 52 8.66 12.64 -23.82
CA ALA A 52 7.66 13.18 -24.72
C ALA A 52 6.74 14.19 -24.03
N LYS A 53 6.39 13.96 -22.76
CA LYS A 53 5.64 14.94 -21.96
C LYS A 53 6.47 16.15 -21.57
N ALA A 54 7.74 15.97 -21.25
CA ALA A 54 8.64 17.06 -20.90
C ALA A 54 8.91 17.98 -22.10
N ASP A 55 9.05 17.42 -23.30
CA ASP A 55 9.33 18.14 -24.55
C ASP A 55 8.19 19.09 -24.96
N LEU A 56 6.96 18.90 -24.46
CA LEU A 56 5.87 19.85 -24.65
C LEU A 56 6.17 21.21 -24.02
N GLY A 57 6.97 21.27 -22.97
CA GLY A 57 7.41 22.49 -22.29
C GLY A 57 6.31 23.31 -21.62
N VAL A 58 5.07 22.78 -21.56
CA VAL A 58 3.92 23.42 -20.91
C VAL A 58 3.35 22.49 -19.88
N TYR A 59 3.34 22.93 -18.61
CA TYR A 59 2.95 22.15 -17.46
C TYR A 59 1.73 22.80 -16.81
N GLY A 60 0.56 22.26 -17.07
CA GLY A 60 -0.71 22.71 -16.53
C GLY A 60 -1.45 21.63 -15.79
N TYR A 61 -2.68 21.92 -15.41
CA TYR A 61 -3.57 20.91 -14.83
C TYR A 61 -3.88 19.83 -15.87
N THR A 62 -3.90 18.58 -15.41
CA THR A 62 -4.13 17.41 -16.25
C THR A 62 -5.34 16.64 -15.73
N GLU A 63 -6.23 16.26 -16.64
CA GLU A 63 -7.31 15.34 -16.35
C GLU A 63 -6.79 13.89 -16.39
N ILE A 64 -7.41 13.03 -15.59
CA ILE A 64 -7.15 11.60 -15.63
C ILE A 64 -7.87 11.02 -16.85
N SER A 65 -7.08 10.55 -17.81
CA SER A 65 -7.62 10.04 -19.08
C SER A 65 -8.26 8.67 -18.90
N LYS A 66 -9.15 8.31 -19.85
CA LYS A 66 -9.72 6.97 -19.91
C LYS A 66 -8.64 5.89 -20.04
N ASP A 67 -7.55 6.15 -20.75
CA ASP A 67 -6.43 5.21 -20.91
C ASP A 67 -5.80 4.84 -19.57
N TRP A 68 -5.81 5.75 -18.59
CA TRP A 68 -5.32 5.45 -17.25
C TRP A 68 -6.23 4.44 -16.54
N TYR A 69 -7.55 4.64 -16.62
CA TYR A 69 -8.53 3.70 -16.05
C TYR A 69 -8.44 2.34 -16.74
N ASP A 70 -8.41 2.31 -18.06
CA ASP A 70 -8.31 1.07 -18.85
C ASP A 70 -7.01 0.30 -18.54
N ALA A 71 -5.89 1.00 -18.40
CA ALA A 71 -4.62 0.39 -18.06
C ALA A 71 -4.65 -0.24 -16.66
N TYR A 72 -5.20 0.48 -15.67
CA TYR A 72 -5.28 0.04 -14.30
C TYR A 72 -6.27 -1.13 -14.12
N THR A 73 -7.51 -0.98 -14.56
CA THR A 73 -8.53 -2.03 -14.46
C THR A 73 -8.13 -3.28 -15.24
N GLY A 74 -7.59 -3.10 -16.46
CA GLY A 74 -7.10 -4.21 -17.29
C GLY A 74 -5.90 -4.94 -16.67
N TRP A 75 -5.05 -4.24 -15.91
CA TRP A 75 -3.98 -4.91 -15.15
C TRP A 75 -4.56 -5.83 -14.08
N TRP A 76 -5.46 -5.34 -13.25
CA TRP A 76 -6.08 -6.09 -12.16
C TRP A 76 -6.90 -7.28 -12.67
N GLU A 77 -7.63 -7.12 -13.78
CA GLU A 77 -8.36 -8.22 -14.39
C GLU A 77 -7.41 -9.32 -14.88
N ARG A 78 -6.32 -8.97 -15.59
CA ARG A 78 -5.37 -9.96 -16.12
C ARG A 78 -4.51 -10.63 -15.04
N ARG A 79 -4.09 -9.89 -14.02
CA ARG A 79 -3.15 -10.39 -13.00
C ARG A 79 -3.84 -11.07 -11.84
N HIS A 80 -4.97 -10.55 -11.43
CA HIS A 80 -5.63 -10.94 -10.18
C HIS A 80 -7.04 -11.49 -10.40
N ASN A 81 -7.50 -11.59 -11.65
CA ASN A 81 -8.88 -11.97 -11.99
C ASN A 81 -9.92 -11.12 -11.21
N PHE A 82 -9.58 -9.85 -11.01
CA PHE A 82 -10.41 -8.90 -10.27
C PHE A 82 -10.84 -7.75 -11.17
N ARG A 83 -12.12 -7.68 -11.46
CA ARG A 83 -12.70 -6.63 -12.29
C ARG A 83 -13.19 -5.48 -11.43
N MET A 84 -12.68 -4.30 -11.72
CA MET A 84 -13.07 -3.03 -11.09
C MET A 84 -13.92 -2.21 -12.09
N GLU A 85 -14.89 -1.48 -11.56
CA GLU A 85 -15.59 -0.45 -12.32
C GLU A 85 -14.80 0.87 -12.22
N ASP A 86 -14.81 1.68 -13.28
CA ASP A 86 -14.03 2.91 -13.35
C ASP A 86 -14.40 3.91 -12.24
N ASP A 87 -15.66 3.93 -11.83
CA ASP A 87 -16.17 4.82 -10.77
C ASP A 87 -15.74 4.40 -9.34
N TRP A 88 -15.12 3.24 -9.18
CA TRP A 88 -14.50 2.82 -7.92
C TRP A 88 -13.11 3.42 -7.74
N LEU A 89 -12.52 3.95 -8.82
CA LEU A 89 -11.15 4.42 -8.81
C LEU A 89 -11.08 5.92 -8.53
N MET A 90 -10.21 6.28 -7.60
CA MET A 90 -9.89 7.66 -7.28
C MET A 90 -8.39 7.87 -7.38
N PHE A 91 -7.96 8.75 -8.29
CA PHE A 91 -6.56 9.09 -8.41
C PHE A 91 -6.07 9.91 -7.20
N VAL A 92 -4.94 9.52 -6.67
CA VAL A 92 -4.21 10.23 -5.61
C VAL A 92 -2.72 10.26 -5.92
N THR A 93 -2.02 11.24 -5.38
CA THR A 93 -0.59 11.44 -5.62
C THR A 93 0.32 10.51 -4.81
N GLY A 94 -0.26 9.58 -4.07
CA GLY A 94 0.45 8.57 -3.29
C GLY A 94 -0.41 7.93 -2.21
N VAL A 95 0.02 6.78 -1.69
CA VAL A 95 -0.73 6.02 -0.68
C VAL A 95 -0.90 6.80 0.63
N ILE A 96 0.14 7.47 1.10
CA ILE A 96 0.07 8.23 2.37
C ILE A 96 -0.92 9.40 2.30
N PRO A 97 -0.94 10.24 1.23
CA PRO A 97 -2.02 11.20 1.03
C PRO A 97 -3.41 10.57 1.00
N ALA A 98 -3.58 9.38 0.38
CA ALA A 98 -4.83 8.65 0.36
C ALA A 98 -5.27 8.24 1.77
N ILE A 99 -4.39 7.58 2.54
CA ILE A 99 -4.67 7.15 3.90
C ILE A 99 -5.01 8.35 4.80
N SER A 100 -4.20 9.41 4.76
CA SER A 100 -4.46 10.62 5.56
C SER A 100 -5.80 11.28 5.22
N SER A 101 -6.17 11.31 3.95
CA SER A 101 -7.45 11.84 3.51
C SER A 101 -8.62 10.95 3.94
N SER A 102 -8.46 9.64 3.85
CA SER A 102 -9.45 8.66 4.30
C SER A 102 -9.65 8.72 5.81
N VAL A 103 -8.57 8.83 6.60
CA VAL A 103 -8.65 9.02 8.05
C VAL A 103 -9.49 10.26 8.37
N ARG A 104 -9.23 11.40 7.72
CA ARG A 104 -10.03 12.62 7.95
C ARG A 104 -11.48 12.48 7.55
N LYS A 105 -11.75 11.77 6.45
CA LYS A 105 -13.10 11.66 5.88
C LYS A 105 -13.97 10.65 6.61
N LEU A 106 -13.39 9.54 7.05
CA LEU A 106 -14.11 8.40 7.62
C LEU A 106 -14.17 8.40 9.14
N THR A 107 -13.46 9.33 9.78
CA THR A 107 -13.43 9.44 11.25
C THR A 107 -13.61 10.88 11.69
N THR A 108 -13.93 11.08 12.97
CA THR A 108 -13.94 12.40 13.63
C THR A 108 -12.73 12.57 14.56
N PRO A 109 -12.32 13.83 14.91
CA PRO A 109 -11.25 14.04 15.88
C PRO A 109 -11.47 13.30 17.19
N ALA A 110 -10.39 12.78 17.76
CA ALA A 110 -10.34 11.98 19.00
C ALA A 110 -10.90 10.54 18.87
N GLU A 111 -11.46 10.14 17.74
CA GLU A 111 -11.76 8.72 17.51
C GLU A 111 -10.50 7.87 17.40
N ASN A 112 -10.66 6.57 17.65
CA ASN A 112 -9.58 5.60 17.58
C ASN A 112 -9.47 5.01 16.19
N VAL A 113 -8.23 4.91 15.72
CA VAL A 113 -7.87 4.15 14.52
C VAL A 113 -6.98 2.99 14.94
N VAL A 114 -7.40 1.78 14.63
CA VAL A 114 -6.64 0.56 14.95
C VAL A 114 -5.58 0.32 13.90
N ILE A 115 -4.40 -0.07 14.34
CA ILE A 115 -3.31 -0.61 13.52
C ILE A 115 -2.71 -1.84 14.19
N MET A 116 -2.30 -2.83 13.40
CA MET A 116 -1.66 -4.04 13.91
C MET A 116 -0.14 -3.89 13.86
N THR A 117 0.51 -3.82 15.03
CA THR A 117 1.94 -3.51 15.16
C THR A 117 2.81 -4.75 15.41
N PRO A 118 4.09 -4.77 14.90
CA PRO A 118 4.78 -3.70 14.19
C PRO A 118 4.21 -3.45 12.80
N VAL A 119 4.13 -2.19 12.38
CA VAL A 119 3.61 -1.80 11.06
C VAL A 119 4.34 -0.55 10.56
N TYR A 120 4.16 -0.21 9.30
CA TYR A 120 4.76 0.96 8.68
C TYR A 120 4.51 2.22 9.50
N ASN A 121 5.60 2.85 9.93
CA ASN A 121 5.57 3.94 10.91
C ASN A 121 4.77 5.16 10.47
N ILE A 122 4.62 5.40 9.17
CA ILE A 122 3.87 6.55 8.65
C ILE A 122 2.37 6.44 8.94
N PHE A 123 1.84 5.24 9.21
CA PHE A 123 0.44 5.12 9.65
C PHE A 123 0.19 5.85 10.96
N PHE A 124 1.13 5.82 11.91
CA PHE A 124 1.06 6.61 13.13
C PHE A 124 0.91 8.10 12.83
N ASN A 125 1.75 8.62 11.93
CA ASN A 125 1.71 10.03 11.53
C ASN A 125 0.39 10.37 10.82
N SER A 126 -0.11 9.49 9.95
CA SER A 126 -1.39 9.68 9.24
C SER A 126 -2.58 9.74 10.20
N ILE A 127 -2.51 9.07 11.35
CA ILE A 127 -3.53 9.10 12.39
C ILE A 127 -3.36 10.32 13.28
N LEU A 128 -2.18 10.49 13.90
CA LEU A 128 -1.92 11.50 14.90
C LEU A 128 -1.98 12.92 14.34
N ASN A 129 -1.40 13.17 13.16
CA ASN A 129 -1.41 14.47 12.51
C ASN A 129 -2.82 14.92 12.10
N ASN A 130 -3.77 14.01 12.05
CA ASN A 130 -5.16 14.30 11.80
C ASN A 130 -6.01 14.37 13.09
N GLY A 131 -5.37 14.35 14.28
CA GLY A 131 -6.05 14.50 15.58
C GLY A 131 -6.85 13.26 15.99
N ARG A 132 -6.50 12.07 15.51
CA ARG A 132 -7.09 10.80 15.92
C ARG A 132 -6.16 10.06 16.86
N ASN A 133 -6.68 9.11 17.62
CA ASN A 133 -5.90 8.29 18.53
C ASN A 133 -5.46 7.00 17.84
N VAL A 134 -4.22 6.61 18.08
CA VAL A 134 -3.71 5.31 17.63
C VAL A 134 -4.06 4.25 18.67
N LEU A 135 -4.75 3.20 18.24
CA LEU A 135 -5.03 2.02 19.05
C LEU A 135 -4.27 0.83 18.45
N GLN A 136 -3.26 0.36 19.16
CA GLN A 136 -2.39 -0.69 18.66
C GLN A 136 -2.91 -2.06 19.07
N SER A 137 -3.05 -2.97 18.09
CA SER A 137 -3.18 -4.41 18.33
C SER A 137 -1.84 -5.07 17.99
N GLN A 138 -1.16 -5.60 19.00
CA GLN A 138 0.18 -6.11 18.81
C GLN A 138 0.16 -7.51 18.20
N LEU A 139 0.88 -7.68 17.10
CA LEU A 139 1.09 -8.99 16.50
C LEU A 139 2.00 -9.83 17.39
N ALA A 140 1.64 -11.11 17.60
CA ALA A 140 2.54 -12.07 18.20
C ALA A 140 3.58 -12.55 17.18
N TYR A 141 4.73 -13.03 17.64
CA TYR A 141 5.74 -13.61 16.76
C TYR A 141 5.92 -15.08 17.10
N GLU A 142 5.51 -15.95 16.18
CA GLU A 142 5.50 -17.39 16.39
C GLU A 142 6.11 -18.11 15.19
N ASN A 143 7.03 -19.04 15.45
CA ASN A 143 7.64 -19.89 14.42
C ASN A 143 8.20 -19.10 13.20
N GLY A 144 8.82 -17.95 13.43
CA GLY A 144 9.41 -17.14 12.37
C GLY A 144 8.41 -16.27 11.59
N ARG A 145 7.16 -16.16 12.05
CA ARG A 145 6.09 -15.40 11.42
C ARG A 145 5.35 -14.53 12.44
N TYR A 146 4.89 -13.36 12.00
CA TYR A 146 3.90 -12.61 12.76
C TYR A 146 2.52 -13.23 12.62
N VAL A 147 1.78 -13.30 13.72
CA VAL A 147 0.41 -13.80 13.79
C VAL A 147 -0.50 -12.77 14.46
N ILE A 148 -1.75 -12.77 14.07
CA ILE A 148 -2.75 -11.83 14.61
C ILE A 148 -3.27 -12.39 15.93
N ASP A 149 -3.17 -11.60 16.99
CA ASP A 149 -3.92 -11.83 18.21
C ASP A 149 -5.36 -11.34 18.01
N PHE A 150 -6.23 -12.28 17.65
CA PHE A 150 -7.62 -11.96 17.36
C PHE A 150 -8.44 -11.60 18.61
N GLU A 151 -8.01 -12.02 19.79
CA GLU A 151 -8.68 -11.63 21.04
C GLU A 151 -8.38 -10.17 21.36
N ASP A 152 -7.12 -9.76 21.26
CA ASP A 152 -6.74 -8.37 21.43
C ASP A 152 -7.34 -7.48 20.34
N LEU A 153 -7.29 -7.91 19.07
CA LEU A 153 -7.91 -7.17 17.96
C LEU A 153 -9.40 -6.96 18.20
N GLU A 154 -10.13 -8.00 18.60
CA GLU A 154 -11.57 -7.87 18.89
C GLU A 154 -11.84 -6.89 20.03
N VAL A 155 -11.05 -6.89 21.08
CA VAL A 155 -11.15 -5.92 22.20
C VAL A 155 -10.96 -4.49 21.68
N LYS A 156 -10.01 -4.26 20.78
CA LYS A 156 -9.76 -2.93 20.19
C LYS A 156 -10.91 -2.48 19.28
N LEU A 157 -11.41 -3.38 18.44
CA LEU A 157 -12.53 -3.07 17.52
C LEU A 157 -13.86 -2.86 18.27
N LYS A 158 -14.06 -3.54 19.38
CA LYS A 158 -15.26 -3.39 20.23
C LYS A 158 -15.34 -2.04 20.94
N ASN A 159 -14.24 -1.31 21.07
CA ASN A 159 -14.26 -0.01 21.72
C ASN A 159 -15.19 0.95 20.95
N PRO A 160 -16.18 1.58 21.59
CA PRO A 160 -17.19 2.41 20.91
C PRO A 160 -16.63 3.66 20.23
N GLN A 161 -15.40 4.05 20.53
CA GLN A 161 -14.67 5.13 19.86
C GLN A 161 -13.84 4.65 18.66
N THR A 162 -13.79 3.35 18.40
CA THR A 162 -13.05 2.80 17.27
C THR A 162 -13.92 2.80 16.03
N THR A 163 -13.50 3.51 15.00
CA THR A 163 -14.26 3.69 13.76
C THR A 163 -13.49 3.21 12.52
N LEU A 164 -12.17 3.05 12.63
CA LEU A 164 -11.31 2.71 11.51
C LEU A 164 -10.23 1.69 11.91
N LEU A 165 -9.95 0.74 11.00
CA LEU A 165 -8.78 -0.13 11.01
C LEU A 165 -7.96 0.13 9.75
N ILE A 166 -6.65 0.35 9.89
CA ILE A 166 -5.72 0.36 8.76
C ILE A 166 -5.01 -1.00 8.73
N LEU A 167 -5.31 -1.79 7.72
CA LEU A 167 -4.71 -3.08 7.44
C LEU A 167 -3.57 -2.93 6.44
N CYS A 168 -2.40 -3.51 6.72
CA CYS A 168 -1.28 -3.60 5.79
C CYS A 168 -1.20 -5.04 5.24
N ASN A 169 -1.36 -5.22 3.93
CA ASN A 169 -1.33 -6.53 3.29
C ASN A 169 -0.77 -6.45 1.85
N PRO A 170 0.44 -6.92 1.57
CA PRO A 170 1.43 -7.55 2.48
C PRO A 170 1.89 -6.63 3.61
N GLN A 171 2.15 -7.24 4.75
CA GLN A 171 2.47 -6.51 5.96
C GLN A 171 3.92 -6.02 5.97
N ASN A 172 4.12 -4.72 6.16
CA ASN A 172 5.41 -4.06 6.31
C ASN A 172 5.58 -3.59 7.77
N PRO A 173 6.66 -3.95 8.51
CA PRO A 173 7.90 -4.58 8.04
C PRO A 173 7.93 -6.11 8.17
N GLY A 174 6.89 -6.75 8.67
CA GLY A 174 6.91 -8.18 9.00
C GLY A 174 7.03 -9.14 7.80
N GLY A 175 6.72 -8.67 6.58
CA GLY A 175 6.79 -9.46 5.36
C GLY A 175 5.69 -10.54 5.24
N ASN A 176 4.67 -10.48 6.10
CA ASN A 176 3.56 -11.41 6.04
C ASN A 176 2.60 -11.08 4.88
N VAL A 177 2.15 -12.11 4.19
CA VAL A 177 0.92 -12.08 3.41
C VAL A 177 -0.16 -12.76 4.25
N TRP A 178 -1.24 -12.03 4.54
CA TRP A 178 -2.33 -12.57 5.35
C TRP A 178 -3.12 -13.61 4.56
N ARG A 179 -3.47 -14.71 5.22
CA ARG A 179 -4.26 -15.79 4.60
C ARG A 179 -5.70 -15.36 4.43
N LYS A 180 -6.39 -15.98 3.50
CA LYS A 180 -7.80 -15.71 3.23
C LYS A 180 -8.68 -15.80 4.49
N GLU A 181 -8.42 -16.79 5.31
CA GLU A 181 -9.16 -17.02 6.57
C GLU A 181 -8.88 -15.91 7.60
N GLU A 182 -7.63 -15.41 7.66
CA GLU A 182 -7.24 -14.29 8.52
C GLU A 182 -7.94 -13.00 8.07
N LEU A 183 -7.93 -12.73 6.76
CA LEU A 183 -8.61 -11.57 6.17
C LEU A 183 -10.14 -11.63 6.37
N ALA A 184 -10.73 -12.81 6.17
CA ALA A 184 -12.16 -13.01 6.39
C ALA A 184 -12.54 -12.73 7.85
N ARG A 185 -11.75 -13.23 8.80
CA ARG A 185 -12.00 -13.00 10.23
C ARG A 185 -11.84 -11.53 10.63
N ILE A 186 -10.84 -10.82 10.06
CA ILE A 186 -10.73 -9.36 10.25
C ILE A 186 -11.99 -8.67 9.75
N GLY A 187 -12.45 -9.02 8.54
CA GLY A 187 -13.66 -8.44 7.94
C GLY A 187 -14.91 -8.71 8.77
N GLU A 188 -15.08 -9.93 9.28
CA GLU A 188 -16.21 -10.30 10.16
C GLU A 188 -16.22 -9.47 11.45
N LEU A 189 -15.06 -9.31 12.09
CA LEU A 189 -14.94 -8.50 13.31
C LEU A 189 -15.19 -7.02 13.03
N ALA A 190 -14.60 -6.48 11.97
CA ALA A 190 -14.82 -5.09 11.58
C ALA A 190 -16.31 -4.83 11.29
N TYR A 191 -16.95 -5.71 10.55
CA TYR A 191 -18.40 -5.63 10.28
C TYR A 191 -19.24 -5.71 11.56
N LYS A 192 -18.93 -6.68 12.43
CA LYS A 192 -19.64 -6.87 13.72
C LYS A 192 -19.67 -5.61 14.57
N TYR A 193 -18.59 -4.83 14.54
CA TYR A 193 -18.43 -3.63 15.38
C TYR A 193 -18.60 -2.31 14.60
N GLY A 194 -18.96 -2.37 13.32
CA GLY A 194 -19.18 -1.19 12.48
C GLY A 194 -17.91 -0.40 12.18
N VAL A 195 -16.74 -1.06 12.18
CA VAL A 195 -15.44 -0.45 11.91
C VAL A 195 -15.14 -0.53 10.42
N VAL A 196 -14.78 0.59 9.81
CA VAL A 196 -14.34 0.63 8.40
C VAL A 196 -12.90 0.10 8.30
N VAL A 197 -12.59 -0.65 7.23
CA VAL A 197 -11.24 -1.15 6.97
C VAL A 197 -10.65 -0.43 5.76
N ILE A 198 -9.47 0.19 5.93
CA ILE A 198 -8.61 0.61 4.83
C ILE A 198 -7.54 -0.46 4.66
N SER A 199 -7.46 -1.09 3.47
CA SER A 199 -6.40 -2.04 3.15
C SER A 199 -5.31 -1.35 2.33
N ASP A 200 -4.11 -1.27 2.88
CA ASP A 200 -2.91 -0.84 2.15
C ASP A 200 -2.26 -2.06 1.51
N GLU A 201 -2.39 -2.15 0.20
CA GLU A 201 -1.92 -3.25 -0.63
C GLU A 201 -0.80 -2.84 -1.60
N ILE A 202 -0.04 -1.80 -1.27
CA ILE A 202 1.04 -1.25 -2.12
C ILE A 202 2.10 -2.28 -2.50
N HIS A 203 2.29 -3.31 -1.68
CA HIS A 203 3.27 -4.36 -1.92
C HIS A 203 2.70 -5.60 -2.61
N CYS A 204 1.44 -5.61 -3.03
CA CYS A 204 0.77 -6.81 -3.55
C CYS A 204 1.47 -7.40 -4.77
N GLU A 205 2.00 -6.57 -5.67
CA GLU A 205 2.69 -7.03 -6.88
C GLU A 205 4.09 -7.64 -6.63
N LEU A 206 4.62 -7.51 -5.41
CA LEU A 206 5.91 -8.08 -5.00
C LEU A 206 5.80 -9.47 -4.39
N THR A 207 4.62 -10.06 -4.41
CA THR A 207 4.35 -11.39 -3.86
C THR A 207 4.12 -12.41 -4.97
N ASP A 208 4.26 -13.69 -4.62
CA ASP A 208 3.81 -14.77 -5.50
C ASP A 208 2.29 -14.71 -5.64
N LEU A 209 1.79 -14.75 -6.88
CA LEU A 209 0.37 -14.66 -7.19
C LEU A 209 -0.48 -15.76 -6.52
N SER A 210 0.11 -16.91 -6.21
CA SER A 210 -0.56 -17.98 -5.47
C SER A 210 -0.76 -17.69 -4.00
N LEU A 211 -0.02 -16.74 -3.45
CA LEU A 211 -0.04 -16.38 -2.02
C LEU A 211 -0.88 -15.14 -1.74
N ILE A 212 -1.09 -14.28 -2.76
CA ILE A 212 -1.80 -13.05 -2.53
C ILE A 212 -3.30 -13.26 -2.47
N HIS A 213 -3.89 -12.82 -1.38
CA HIS A 213 -5.33 -12.65 -1.23
C HIS A 213 -5.59 -11.15 -1.13
N ILE A 214 -6.13 -10.58 -2.21
CA ILE A 214 -6.55 -9.18 -2.23
C ILE A 214 -7.78 -9.08 -1.34
N SER A 215 -7.79 -8.09 -0.48
CA SER A 215 -8.98 -7.75 0.30
C SER A 215 -10.01 -7.20 -0.69
N GLU A 216 -10.82 -8.09 -1.26
CA GLU A 216 -11.96 -7.64 -2.06
C GLU A 216 -12.79 -6.67 -1.20
N PRO A 217 -13.25 -5.55 -1.77
CA PRO A 217 -14.30 -4.80 -1.13
C PRO A 217 -15.44 -5.78 -0.93
N THR A 218 -15.54 -6.30 0.27
CA THR A 218 -16.60 -7.25 0.60
C THR A 218 -17.90 -6.58 0.19
N ARG A 219 -18.79 -7.30 -0.50
CA ARG A 219 -20.18 -6.92 -0.75
C ARG A 219 -20.98 -6.76 0.56
N LEU A 220 -20.33 -6.46 1.62
CA LEU A 220 -20.91 -5.91 2.81
C LEU A 220 -21.25 -4.47 2.44
N ARG A 221 -22.46 -4.30 1.91
CA ARG A 221 -23.09 -3.00 1.78
C ARG A 221 -23.00 -2.30 3.14
N CYS A 222 -21.90 -1.63 3.37
CA CYS A 222 -21.87 -0.52 4.29
C CYS A 222 -22.38 0.66 3.48
N ILE A 223 -23.66 0.97 3.68
CA ILE A 223 -24.30 2.19 3.22
C ILE A 223 -23.63 3.36 3.92
#